data_d8ac00d47b7d3adac2332f3e95a3af7a
#
_entry.id   d8ac00d47b7d3adac2332f3e95a3af7a
#
_cell.length_a   1.000
_cell.length_b   1.000
_cell.length_c   1.000
_cell.angle_alpha   90.00
_cell.angle_beta   90.00
_cell.angle_gamma   90.00
#
_symmetry.space_group_name_H-M   'P 1'
#
loop_
_entity.id
_entity.type
_entity.pdbx_description
1 polymer ?
#
loop_
_entity_poly.entity_id
_entity_poly.type
_entity_poly.pdbx_seq_one_letter_code
_entity_poly.pdbx_strand_id
1 'polypeptide(L)'
;ASFEPTIDYVVTKIPRWAFEKLPGTSGVLGTQMQSVGEAMAIGRTFPESLQKGLRSLEQGRLGLNADPGESLYASLSDAELLAKCAVPTPERIFQVGEALRRGLGVEKLHDTTRIDPWFLDEMQMIVDERHDIEGSSLASIDRPRMRRAKRLGFSDAQIAHLTGADESDVRAHRVDLGVVPTYKTVDTCSAEFAAETPYHYSTYEDENEVRPSDRPRVMILGSGPNRIGQGIEFDYCCVHASFALRD
;
A
#
# COMPACT_ATOMS: atom_id res chain seq x y z
N ALA A 1 -15.33 -21.84 -19.60
CA ALA A 1 -14.86 -22.42 -18.36
C ALA A 1 -16.05 -22.99 -17.60
N SER A 2 -15.91 -24.16 -17.01
CA SER A 2 -16.98 -24.82 -16.25
C SER A 2 -16.86 -24.61 -14.74
N PHE A 3 -16.00 -23.67 -14.28
CA PHE A 3 -15.79 -23.37 -12.88
C PHE A 3 -15.81 -21.83 -12.68
N GLU A 4 -16.14 -21.40 -11.48
CA GLU A 4 -16.09 -20.00 -11.09
C GLU A 4 -14.65 -19.64 -10.67
N PRO A 5 -14.03 -18.61 -11.28
CA PRO A 5 -12.68 -18.20 -10.92
C PRO A 5 -12.61 -17.76 -9.45
N THR A 6 -11.58 -18.20 -8.74
CA THR A 6 -11.31 -17.77 -7.38
C THR A 6 -10.25 -16.69 -7.38
N ILE A 7 -10.60 -15.50 -6.88
CA ILE A 7 -9.65 -14.39 -6.71
C ILE A 7 -9.09 -14.49 -5.30
N ASP A 8 -7.79 -14.70 -5.20
CA ASP A 8 -7.10 -14.87 -3.91
C ASP A 8 -6.11 -13.75 -3.59
N TYR A 9 -5.93 -12.79 -4.49
CA TYR A 9 -5.14 -11.58 -4.27
C TYR A 9 -5.70 -10.38 -5.04
N VAL A 10 -5.31 -9.19 -4.60
CA VAL A 10 -5.65 -7.91 -5.23
C VAL A 10 -4.38 -7.19 -5.64
N VAL A 11 -4.35 -6.66 -6.85
CA VAL A 11 -3.26 -5.83 -7.35
C VAL A 11 -3.75 -4.39 -7.46
N THR A 12 -3.09 -3.49 -6.73
CA THR A 12 -3.31 -2.05 -6.86
C THR A 12 -2.14 -1.42 -7.60
N LYS A 13 -2.44 -0.78 -8.72
CA LYS A 13 -1.48 -0.08 -9.56
C LYS A 13 -1.62 1.42 -9.36
N ILE A 14 -0.57 2.08 -8.87
CA ILE A 14 -0.59 3.50 -8.55
C ILE A 14 0.46 4.22 -9.39
N PRO A 15 0.05 5.15 -10.26
CA PRO A 15 0.98 5.95 -11.02
C PRO A 15 1.77 6.93 -10.15
N ARG A 16 3.04 7.18 -10.53
CA ARG A 16 3.85 8.26 -9.98
C ARG A 16 3.83 9.44 -10.97
N TRP A 17 3.33 10.57 -10.51
CA TRP A 17 3.40 11.83 -11.23
C TRP A 17 4.50 12.70 -10.60
N ALA A 18 5.34 13.28 -11.43
CA ALA A 18 6.46 14.11 -10.98
C ALA A 18 6.31 15.53 -11.53
N PHE A 19 5.13 16.13 -11.35
CA PHE A 19 4.83 17.48 -11.83
C PHE A 19 5.79 18.53 -11.26
N GLU A 20 6.34 18.27 -10.07
CA GLU A 20 7.38 19.10 -9.45
C GLU A 20 8.65 19.21 -10.30
N LYS A 21 8.87 18.28 -11.23
CA LYS A 21 10.02 18.25 -12.16
C LYS A 21 9.67 18.72 -13.57
N LEU A 22 8.40 19.01 -13.84
CA LEU A 22 7.88 19.35 -15.16
C LEU A 22 7.22 20.74 -15.14
N PRO A 23 7.98 21.83 -15.26
CA PRO A 23 7.43 23.19 -15.25
C PRO A 23 6.36 23.40 -16.33
N GLY A 24 5.29 24.12 -15.98
CA GLY A 24 4.21 24.47 -16.91
C GLY A 24 3.08 23.45 -17.00
N THR A 25 3.14 22.35 -16.25
CA THR A 25 2.03 21.40 -16.14
C THR A 25 0.98 21.90 -15.14
N SER A 26 -0.30 21.64 -15.43
CA SER A 26 -1.41 22.08 -14.55
C SER A 26 -1.52 21.27 -13.25
N GLY A 27 -0.91 20.08 -13.19
CA GLY A 27 -1.06 19.13 -12.10
C GLY A 27 -2.46 18.51 -11.98
N VAL A 28 -3.37 18.84 -12.89
CA VAL A 28 -4.71 18.23 -12.95
C VAL A 28 -4.66 17.04 -13.90
N LEU A 29 -5.12 15.89 -13.38
CA LEU A 29 -5.12 14.63 -14.13
C LEU A 29 -6.28 14.61 -15.13
N GLY A 30 -6.01 14.07 -16.31
CA GLY A 30 -6.97 13.95 -17.40
C GLY A 30 -6.81 12.62 -18.13
N THR A 31 -7.27 12.59 -19.39
CA THR A 31 -7.23 11.38 -20.22
C THR A 31 -5.84 11.13 -20.86
N GLN A 32 -4.94 12.11 -20.79
CA GLN A 32 -3.58 11.95 -21.28
C GLN A 32 -2.69 11.29 -20.22
N MET A 33 -1.79 10.41 -20.65
CA MET A 33 -0.79 9.81 -19.77
C MET A 33 0.22 10.88 -19.32
N GLN A 34 0.33 11.07 -18.00
CA GLN A 34 1.21 12.07 -17.38
C GLN A 34 2.11 11.45 -16.31
N SER A 35 2.03 10.14 -16.11
CA SER A 35 2.86 9.42 -15.13
C SER A 35 4.28 9.21 -15.66
N VAL A 36 5.25 9.18 -14.76
CA VAL A 36 6.68 8.92 -15.07
C VAL A 36 7.12 7.51 -14.63
N GLY A 37 6.22 6.78 -14.00
CA GLY A 37 6.41 5.43 -13.51
C GLY A 37 5.20 5.03 -12.69
N GLU A 38 5.22 3.83 -12.13
CA GLU A 38 4.11 3.29 -11.38
C GLU A 38 4.58 2.29 -10.33
N ALA A 39 3.86 2.20 -9.22
CA ALA A 39 3.98 1.13 -8.27
C ALA A 39 2.87 0.09 -8.52
N MET A 40 3.22 -1.18 -8.46
CA MET A 40 2.28 -2.28 -8.48
C MET A 40 2.41 -3.06 -7.17
N ALA A 41 1.37 -3.03 -6.36
CA ALA A 41 1.36 -3.67 -5.05
C ALA A 41 0.34 -4.80 -5.00
N ILE A 42 0.73 -5.91 -4.38
CA ILE A 42 -0.10 -7.10 -4.25
C ILE A 42 -0.41 -7.33 -2.77
N GLY A 43 -1.67 -7.62 -2.48
CA GLY A 43 -2.17 -7.96 -1.15
C GLY A 43 -3.33 -8.94 -1.24
N ARG A 44 -3.82 -9.42 -0.09
CA ARG A 44 -5.03 -10.28 -0.03
C ARG A 44 -6.31 -9.46 -0.21
N THR A 45 -6.25 -8.19 0.18
CA THR A 45 -7.39 -7.27 0.15
C THR A 45 -7.00 -5.95 -0.50
N PHE A 46 -7.99 -5.17 -0.92
CA PHE A 46 -7.75 -3.84 -1.47
C PHE A 46 -7.08 -2.89 -0.45
N PRO A 47 -7.51 -2.79 0.83
CA PRO A 47 -6.82 -1.97 1.82
C PRO A 47 -5.34 -2.31 1.97
N GLU A 48 -5.00 -3.60 2.05
CA GLU A 48 -3.60 -4.04 2.13
C GLU A 48 -2.79 -3.60 0.91
N SER A 49 -3.30 -3.87 -0.29
CA SER A 49 -2.59 -3.55 -1.54
C SER A 49 -2.50 -2.03 -1.76
N LEU A 50 -3.55 -1.27 -1.42
CA LEU A 50 -3.54 0.20 -1.51
C LEU A 50 -2.46 0.81 -0.61
N GLN A 51 -2.41 0.44 0.67
CA GLN A 51 -1.43 0.96 1.61
C GLN A 51 0.01 0.63 1.19
N LYS A 52 0.25 -0.60 0.73
CA LYS A 52 1.55 -1.01 0.16
C LYS A 52 1.92 -0.16 -1.06
N GLY A 53 0.97 0.04 -1.98
CA GLY A 53 1.18 0.84 -3.18
C GLY A 53 1.54 2.28 -2.88
N LEU A 54 0.79 2.93 -1.99
CA LEU A 54 1.05 4.32 -1.59
C LEU A 54 2.44 4.47 -0.94
N ARG A 55 2.83 3.53 -0.11
CA ARG A 55 4.16 3.50 0.54
C ARG A 55 5.29 3.37 -0.47
N SER A 56 5.10 2.52 -1.48
CA SER A 56 6.13 2.24 -2.49
C SER A 56 6.34 3.36 -3.52
N LEU A 57 5.51 4.41 -3.53
CA LEU A 57 5.72 5.59 -4.37
C LEU A 57 6.91 6.46 -3.92
N GLU A 58 7.49 6.22 -2.76
CA GLU A 58 8.64 6.95 -2.21
C GLU A 58 8.42 8.47 -2.13
N GLN A 59 7.22 8.89 -1.74
CA GLN A 59 6.82 10.30 -1.58
C GLN A 59 6.84 10.77 -0.13
N GLY A 60 7.46 9.99 0.78
CA GLY A 60 7.47 10.29 2.21
C GLY A 60 6.15 9.95 2.94
N ARG A 61 5.18 9.31 2.23
CA ARG A 61 3.94 8.81 2.84
C ARG A 61 4.13 7.36 3.27
N LEU A 62 3.53 7.00 4.40
CA LEU A 62 3.60 5.65 4.97
C LEU A 62 2.43 4.76 4.55
N GLY A 63 1.42 5.32 3.95
CA GLY A 63 0.20 4.68 3.49
C GLY A 63 -0.86 5.72 3.17
N LEU A 64 -2.14 5.39 3.35
CA LEU A 64 -3.24 6.32 3.13
C LEU A 64 -3.25 7.45 4.17
N ASN A 65 -2.89 7.13 5.40
CA ASN A 65 -2.88 8.02 6.57
C ASN A 65 -1.91 7.49 7.64
N ALA A 66 -2.01 8.02 8.86
CA ALA A 66 -1.17 7.65 10.00
C ALA A 66 0.31 7.96 9.74
N ASP A 67 0.58 9.16 9.24
CA ASP A 67 1.91 9.66 8.98
C ASP A 67 1.97 11.21 9.13
N PRO A 68 3.17 11.80 9.22
CA PRO A 68 3.32 13.25 9.35
C PRO A 68 2.67 14.08 8.25
N GLY A 69 2.40 13.49 7.07
CA GLY A 69 1.75 14.16 5.95
C GLY A 69 0.30 14.57 6.22
N GLU A 70 -0.35 14.02 7.26
CA GLU A 70 -1.69 14.44 7.68
C GLU A 70 -1.71 15.93 8.09
N SER A 71 -0.62 16.45 8.64
CA SER A 71 -0.50 17.85 9.05
C SER A 71 -0.69 18.84 7.91
N LEU A 72 -0.47 18.43 6.65
CA LEU A 72 -0.66 19.27 5.47
C LEU A 72 -2.11 19.74 5.29
N TYR A 73 -3.05 19.04 5.86
CA TYR A 73 -4.49 19.32 5.74
C TYR A 73 -5.08 19.97 6.99
N ALA A 74 -4.32 20.09 8.08
CA ALA A 74 -4.83 20.52 9.38
C ALA A 74 -5.47 21.92 9.38
N SER A 75 -4.99 22.83 8.52
CA SER A 75 -5.52 24.20 8.40
C SER A 75 -6.74 24.32 7.48
N LEU A 76 -7.09 23.27 6.73
CA LEU A 76 -8.21 23.32 5.81
C LEU A 76 -9.54 23.10 6.55
N SER A 77 -10.54 23.92 6.23
CA SER A 77 -11.92 23.62 6.59
C SER A 77 -12.43 22.42 5.79
N ASP A 78 -13.51 21.80 6.27
CA ASP A 78 -14.13 20.66 5.57
C ASP A 78 -14.61 21.02 4.16
N ALA A 79 -15.11 22.25 3.98
CA ALA A 79 -15.54 22.75 2.68
C ALA A 79 -14.36 22.89 1.70
N GLU A 80 -13.24 23.42 2.16
CA GLU A 80 -12.01 23.53 1.35
C GLU A 80 -11.42 22.16 1.02
N LEU A 81 -11.45 21.23 1.98
CA LEU A 81 -10.99 19.86 1.76
C LEU A 81 -11.84 19.15 0.70
N LEU A 82 -13.18 19.26 0.78
CA LEU A 82 -14.08 18.70 -0.22
C LEU A 82 -13.88 19.32 -1.60
N ALA A 83 -13.67 20.64 -1.69
CA ALA A 83 -13.36 21.31 -2.94
C ALA A 83 -12.06 20.76 -3.57
N LYS A 84 -11.06 20.44 -2.75
CA LYS A 84 -9.83 19.78 -3.21
C LYS A 84 -10.07 18.34 -3.67
N CYS A 85 -10.90 17.57 -2.94
CA CYS A 85 -11.29 16.22 -3.35
C CYS A 85 -12.00 16.19 -4.72
N ALA A 86 -12.72 17.24 -5.09
CA ALA A 86 -13.41 17.34 -6.38
C ALA A 86 -12.45 17.40 -7.58
N VAL A 87 -11.23 17.91 -7.38
CA VAL A 87 -10.23 18.08 -8.45
C VAL A 87 -9.32 16.87 -8.53
N PRO A 88 -9.20 16.18 -9.68
CA PRO A 88 -8.32 15.02 -9.83
C PRO A 88 -6.85 15.43 -9.91
N THR A 89 -6.18 15.41 -8.78
CA THR A 89 -4.75 15.67 -8.63
C THR A 89 -4.03 14.44 -8.04
N PRO A 90 -2.69 14.36 -8.11
CA PRO A 90 -1.94 13.29 -7.44
C PRO A 90 -2.22 13.17 -5.93
N GLU A 91 -2.54 14.29 -5.29
CA GLU A 91 -2.81 14.35 -3.84
C GLU A 91 -4.23 13.93 -3.46
N ARG A 92 -5.12 13.79 -4.45
CA ARG A 92 -6.55 13.53 -4.22
C ARG A 92 -6.82 12.34 -3.31
N ILE A 93 -6.05 11.25 -3.46
CA ILE A 93 -6.21 10.03 -2.65
C ILE A 93 -6.03 10.31 -1.16
N PHE A 94 -5.04 11.13 -0.80
CA PHE A 94 -4.77 11.51 0.58
C PHE A 94 -5.80 12.51 1.11
N GLN A 95 -6.30 13.42 0.26
CA GLN A 95 -7.37 14.35 0.61
C GLN A 95 -8.67 13.60 0.89
N VAL A 96 -8.99 12.57 0.11
CA VAL A 96 -10.14 11.68 0.34
C VAL A 96 -9.95 10.91 1.65
N GLY A 97 -8.76 10.35 1.91
CA GLY A 97 -8.45 9.69 3.18
C GLY A 97 -8.62 10.61 4.39
N GLU A 98 -8.18 11.87 4.27
CA GLU A 98 -8.37 12.88 5.32
C GLU A 98 -9.85 13.25 5.52
N ALA A 99 -10.61 13.36 4.43
CA ALA A 99 -12.04 13.65 4.50
C ALA A 99 -12.82 12.52 5.20
N LEU A 100 -12.47 11.25 4.91
CA LEU A 100 -13.00 10.09 5.63
C LEU A 100 -12.62 10.14 7.12
N ARG A 101 -11.36 10.47 7.43
CA ARG A 101 -10.88 10.61 8.82
C ARG A 101 -11.66 11.65 9.62
N ARG A 102 -12.09 12.72 8.97
CA ARG A 102 -12.95 13.77 9.58
C ARG A 102 -14.42 13.38 9.64
N GLY A 103 -14.81 12.22 9.14
CA GLY A 103 -16.19 11.75 9.17
C GLY A 103 -17.10 12.43 8.16
N LEU A 104 -16.57 12.93 7.03
CA LEU A 104 -17.41 13.58 6.01
C LEU A 104 -18.32 12.61 5.24
N GLY A 105 -18.10 11.31 5.40
CA GLY A 105 -18.97 10.25 4.94
C GLY A 105 -18.79 9.85 3.46
N VAL A 106 -19.05 8.57 3.19
CA VAL A 106 -18.87 7.93 1.88
C VAL A 106 -19.79 8.55 0.82
N GLU A 107 -21.07 8.75 1.12
CA GLU A 107 -22.04 9.32 0.17
C GLU A 107 -21.60 10.70 -0.33
N LYS A 108 -21.22 11.59 0.59
CA LYS A 108 -20.79 12.95 0.25
C LYS A 108 -19.51 12.94 -0.58
N LEU A 109 -18.58 12.03 -0.27
CA LEU A 109 -17.36 11.87 -1.05
C LEU A 109 -17.64 11.27 -2.44
N HIS A 110 -18.54 10.31 -2.55
CA HIS A 110 -18.98 9.79 -3.83
C HIS A 110 -19.58 10.90 -4.70
N ASP A 111 -20.50 11.70 -4.16
CA ASP A 111 -21.11 12.80 -4.88
C ASP A 111 -20.11 13.85 -5.35
N THR A 112 -19.10 14.12 -4.53
CA THR A 112 -18.07 15.10 -4.82
C THR A 112 -17.04 14.59 -5.84
N THR A 113 -16.64 13.33 -5.72
CA THR A 113 -15.46 12.79 -6.43
C THR A 113 -15.83 11.88 -7.60
N ARG A 114 -17.01 11.28 -7.57
CA ARG A 114 -17.46 10.19 -8.45
C ARG A 114 -16.62 8.92 -8.31
N ILE A 115 -15.87 8.78 -7.22
CA ILE A 115 -15.24 7.51 -6.85
C ILE A 115 -16.35 6.56 -6.43
N ASP A 116 -16.31 5.31 -6.92
CA ASP A 116 -17.30 4.31 -6.56
C ASP A 116 -17.34 4.09 -5.04
N PRO A 117 -18.52 4.02 -4.42
CA PRO A 117 -18.67 3.83 -2.98
C PRO A 117 -17.88 2.64 -2.42
N TRP A 118 -17.79 1.56 -3.17
CA TRP A 118 -17.03 0.39 -2.75
C TRP A 118 -15.57 0.73 -2.39
N PHE A 119 -14.89 1.53 -3.22
CA PHE A 119 -13.51 1.94 -2.91
C PHE A 119 -13.45 2.87 -1.69
N LEU A 120 -14.45 3.72 -1.52
CA LEU A 120 -14.52 4.62 -0.36
C LEU A 120 -14.78 3.85 0.94
N ASP A 121 -15.62 2.81 0.89
CA ASP A 121 -15.88 1.92 2.03
C ASP A 121 -14.61 1.14 2.42
N GLU A 122 -13.87 0.62 1.45
CA GLU A 122 -12.60 -0.06 1.69
C GLU A 122 -11.52 0.90 2.29
N MET A 123 -11.52 2.17 1.86
CA MET A 123 -10.67 3.20 2.47
C MET A 123 -11.16 3.56 3.88
N GLN A 124 -12.46 3.54 4.13
CA GLN A 124 -13.04 3.77 5.46
C GLN A 124 -12.57 2.71 6.45
N MET A 125 -12.46 1.45 6.04
CA MET A 125 -11.90 0.38 6.90
C MET A 125 -10.49 0.70 7.40
N ILE A 126 -9.65 1.33 6.56
CA ILE A 126 -8.32 1.79 6.97
C ILE A 126 -8.43 2.92 8.01
N VAL A 127 -9.35 3.84 7.79
CA VAL A 127 -9.58 4.97 8.72
C VAL A 127 -10.12 4.49 10.07
N ASP A 128 -11.04 3.54 10.07
CA ASP A 128 -11.61 2.96 11.28
C ASP A 128 -10.54 2.24 12.12
N GLU A 129 -9.68 1.45 11.48
CA GLU A 129 -8.56 0.80 12.16
C GLU A 129 -7.55 1.82 12.72
N ARG A 130 -7.31 2.90 11.98
CA ARG A 130 -6.48 4.01 12.46
C ARG A 130 -7.05 4.60 13.76
N HIS A 131 -8.35 4.86 13.82
CA HIS A 131 -9.00 5.39 15.02
C HIS A 131 -8.94 4.42 16.19
N ASP A 132 -9.07 3.11 15.92
CA ASP A 132 -8.94 2.07 16.93
C ASP A 132 -7.54 2.03 17.59
N ILE A 133 -6.50 2.36 16.82
CA ILE A 133 -5.11 2.31 17.29
C ILE A 133 -4.68 3.65 17.93
N GLU A 134 -5.18 4.77 17.40
CA GLU A 134 -4.76 6.12 17.80
C GLU A 134 -4.87 6.33 19.32
N GLY A 135 -3.79 6.80 19.91
CA GLY A 135 -3.72 7.07 21.36
C GLY A 135 -3.64 5.82 22.24
N SER A 136 -3.67 4.61 21.67
CA SER A 136 -3.41 3.40 22.43
C SER A 136 -1.94 3.31 22.82
N SER A 137 -1.63 2.76 24.01
CA SER A 137 -0.24 2.37 24.28
C SER A 137 0.14 1.13 23.47
N LEU A 138 1.38 1.06 23.02
CA LEU A 138 1.86 -0.12 22.27
C LEU A 138 1.59 -1.43 23.02
N ALA A 139 1.80 -1.46 24.34
CA ALA A 139 1.58 -2.62 25.18
C ALA A 139 0.10 -3.07 25.25
N SER A 140 -0.85 -2.20 24.92
CA SER A 140 -2.28 -2.53 24.89
C SER A 140 -2.74 -3.15 23.57
N ILE A 141 -1.87 -3.16 22.56
CA ILE A 141 -2.16 -3.79 21.26
C ILE A 141 -1.83 -5.27 21.37
N ASP A 142 -2.84 -6.09 21.55
CA ASP A 142 -2.72 -7.54 21.61
C ASP A 142 -2.54 -8.18 20.22
N ARG A 143 -2.31 -9.49 20.18
CA ARG A 143 -2.11 -10.24 18.94
C ARG A 143 -3.25 -10.08 17.94
N PRO A 144 -4.54 -10.19 18.28
CA PRO A 144 -5.66 -9.97 17.37
C PRO A 144 -5.65 -8.57 16.74
N ARG A 145 -5.48 -7.51 17.54
CA ARG A 145 -5.43 -6.11 17.06
C ARG A 145 -4.23 -5.89 16.16
N MET A 146 -3.05 -6.32 16.59
CA MET A 146 -1.83 -6.21 15.77
C MET A 146 -2.00 -6.91 14.41
N ARG A 147 -2.54 -8.13 14.42
CA ARG A 147 -2.77 -8.88 13.19
C ARG A 147 -3.78 -8.20 12.27
N ARG A 148 -4.88 -7.66 12.80
CA ARG A 148 -5.89 -6.92 12.03
C ARG A 148 -5.28 -5.71 11.35
N ALA A 149 -4.52 -4.89 12.08
CA ALA A 149 -3.81 -3.75 11.53
C ALA A 149 -2.85 -4.16 10.39
N LYS A 150 -2.07 -5.21 10.59
CA LYS A 150 -1.15 -5.71 9.56
C LYS A 150 -1.88 -6.23 8.32
N ARG A 151 -3.02 -6.89 8.47
CA ARG A 151 -3.87 -7.36 7.36
C ARG A 151 -4.52 -6.21 6.57
N LEU A 152 -4.79 -5.08 7.23
CA LEU A 152 -5.24 -3.85 6.58
C LEU A 152 -4.08 -3.03 5.99
N GLY A 153 -2.86 -3.55 6.03
CA GLY A 153 -1.69 -2.97 5.36
C GLY A 153 -0.91 -1.94 6.17
N PHE A 154 -1.21 -1.74 7.45
CA PHE A 154 -0.43 -0.81 8.28
C PHE A 154 1.02 -1.25 8.41
N SER A 155 1.95 -0.33 8.18
CA SER A 155 3.37 -0.53 8.46
C SER A 155 3.66 -0.41 9.95
N ASP A 156 4.81 -0.92 10.38
CA ASP A 156 5.25 -0.73 11.76
C ASP A 156 5.45 0.76 12.07
N ALA A 157 5.91 1.55 11.07
CA ALA A 157 6.04 3.00 11.17
C ALA A 157 4.69 3.73 11.35
N GLN A 158 3.61 3.29 10.69
CA GLN A 158 2.28 3.87 10.90
C GLN A 158 1.76 3.58 12.32
N ILE A 159 1.94 2.36 12.80
CA ILE A 159 1.55 1.99 14.17
C ILE A 159 2.37 2.80 15.18
N ALA A 160 3.66 2.97 14.93
CA ALA A 160 4.55 3.81 15.75
C ALA A 160 4.05 5.26 15.81
N HIS A 161 3.68 5.85 14.67
CA HIS A 161 3.12 7.19 14.59
C HIS A 161 1.84 7.34 15.44
N LEU A 162 0.93 6.35 15.38
CA LEU A 162 -0.34 6.39 16.10
C LEU A 162 -0.21 6.16 17.60
N THR A 163 0.78 5.37 18.02
CA THR A 163 1.01 5.03 19.44
C THR A 163 2.03 5.91 20.13
N GLY A 164 2.78 6.73 19.38
CA GLY A 164 3.89 7.52 19.90
C GLY A 164 5.11 6.67 20.28
N ALA A 165 5.21 5.44 19.79
CA ALA A 165 6.34 4.54 20.02
C ALA A 165 7.39 4.67 18.90
N ASP A 166 8.55 4.03 19.08
CA ASP A 166 9.53 3.88 18.01
C ASP A 166 9.16 2.70 17.09
N GLU A 167 9.47 2.78 15.79
CA GLU A 167 9.19 1.71 14.82
C GLU A 167 9.87 0.39 15.21
N SER A 168 11.08 0.45 15.78
CA SER A 168 11.81 -0.72 16.28
C SER A 168 11.05 -1.45 17.39
N ASP A 169 10.42 -0.68 18.29
CA ASP A 169 9.66 -1.23 19.40
C ASP A 169 8.36 -1.88 18.92
N VAL A 170 7.67 -1.24 17.96
CA VAL A 170 6.50 -1.85 17.30
C VAL A 170 6.88 -3.16 16.64
N ARG A 171 8.00 -3.20 15.93
CA ARG A 171 8.51 -4.42 15.30
C ARG A 171 8.81 -5.52 16.31
N ALA A 172 9.50 -5.19 17.40
CA ALA A 172 9.81 -6.14 18.47
C ALA A 172 8.52 -6.70 19.08
N HIS A 173 7.60 -5.82 19.49
CA HIS A 173 6.32 -6.22 20.07
C HIS A 173 5.50 -7.12 19.12
N ARG A 174 5.45 -6.77 17.82
CA ARG A 174 4.76 -7.56 16.80
C ARG A 174 5.36 -8.97 16.67
N VAL A 175 6.69 -9.08 16.67
CA VAL A 175 7.39 -10.37 16.59
C VAL A 175 7.15 -11.20 17.86
N ASP A 176 7.19 -10.59 19.03
CA ASP A 176 6.90 -11.25 20.32
C ASP A 176 5.46 -11.78 20.38
N LEU A 177 4.51 -11.08 19.76
CA LEU A 177 3.13 -11.55 19.60
C LEU A 177 2.98 -12.66 18.54
N GLY A 178 4.06 -13.06 17.86
CA GLY A 178 4.01 -14.04 16.79
C GLY A 178 3.30 -13.56 15.52
N VAL A 179 3.19 -12.25 15.33
CA VAL A 179 2.61 -11.66 14.11
C VAL A 179 3.73 -11.38 13.12
N VAL A 180 4.00 -12.36 12.27
CA VAL A 180 5.04 -12.32 11.26
C VAL A 180 4.45 -12.42 9.86
N PRO A 181 5.11 -11.85 8.84
CA PRO A 181 4.61 -11.98 7.47
C PRO A 181 4.70 -13.41 6.97
N THR A 182 3.77 -13.79 6.13
CA THR A 182 3.77 -14.99 5.30
C THR A 182 3.93 -14.61 3.84
N TYR A 183 4.31 -15.54 3.01
CA TYR A 183 4.52 -15.33 1.58
C TYR A 183 3.60 -16.25 0.79
N LYS A 184 2.82 -15.67 -0.10
CA LYS A 184 1.89 -16.36 -1.00
C LYS A 184 2.45 -16.38 -2.41
N THR A 185 2.20 -17.45 -3.14
CA THR A 185 2.51 -17.56 -4.57
C THR A 185 1.49 -16.75 -5.37
N VAL A 186 1.95 -16.00 -6.36
CA VAL A 186 1.05 -15.30 -7.27
C VAL A 186 0.38 -16.33 -8.17
N ASP A 187 -0.92 -16.55 -7.96
CA ASP A 187 -1.73 -17.44 -8.77
C ASP A 187 -2.16 -16.76 -10.08
N THR A 188 -1.61 -17.22 -11.19
CA THR A 188 -1.96 -16.73 -12.53
C THR A 188 -3.04 -17.57 -13.21
N CYS A 189 -3.58 -18.56 -12.50
CA CYS A 189 -4.52 -19.56 -13.07
C CYS A 189 -5.93 -19.47 -12.46
N SER A 190 -6.20 -18.49 -11.59
CA SER A 190 -7.49 -18.31 -10.90
C SER A 190 -7.99 -19.59 -10.21
N ALA A 191 -7.07 -20.34 -9.61
CA ALA A 191 -7.27 -21.64 -8.95
C ALA A 191 -7.75 -22.78 -9.87
N GLU A 192 -7.70 -22.60 -11.19
CA GLU A 192 -8.01 -23.69 -12.13
C GLU A 192 -6.95 -24.80 -12.08
N PHE A 193 -5.68 -24.40 -11.95
CA PHE A 193 -4.52 -25.29 -11.79
C PHE A 193 -3.62 -24.78 -10.68
N ALA A 194 -2.79 -25.65 -10.11
CA ALA A 194 -1.75 -25.23 -9.18
C ALA A 194 -0.79 -24.24 -9.87
N ALA A 195 -0.64 -23.06 -9.31
CA ALA A 195 0.30 -22.08 -9.85
C ALA A 195 1.75 -22.48 -9.53
N GLU A 196 2.59 -22.49 -10.55
CA GLU A 196 4.03 -22.79 -10.44
C GLU A 196 4.88 -21.55 -10.78
N THR A 197 4.37 -20.36 -10.49
CA THR A 197 5.09 -19.12 -10.76
C THR A 197 6.22 -18.91 -9.75
N PRO A 198 7.34 -18.28 -10.14
CA PRO A 198 8.41 -17.91 -9.23
C PRO A 198 8.11 -16.60 -8.46
N TYR A 199 6.90 -16.07 -8.57
CA TYR A 199 6.51 -14.79 -7.99
C TYR A 199 5.78 -15.00 -6.68
N HIS A 200 6.19 -14.23 -5.66
CA HIS A 200 5.61 -14.27 -4.33
C HIS A 200 5.31 -12.85 -3.85
N TYR A 201 4.32 -12.71 -2.99
CA TYR A 201 4.04 -11.48 -2.28
C TYR A 201 3.91 -11.75 -0.78
N SER A 202 4.28 -10.77 0.03
CA SER A 202 4.14 -10.86 1.49
C SER A 202 2.76 -10.44 1.93
N THR A 203 2.23 -11.09 2.96
CA THR A 203 0.97 -10.76 3.62
C THR A 203 1.01 -11.24 5.07
N TYR A 204 -0.09 -11.12 5.82
CA TYR A 204 -0.21 -11.58 7.21
C TYR A 204 -1.31 -12.64 7.35
N GLU A 205 -1.19 -13.69 6.53
CA GLU A 205 -2.07 -14.85 6.56
C GLU A 205 -1.51 -15.99 7.46
N ASP A 206 -2.22 -17.12 7.50
CA ASP A 206 -1.85 -18.24 8.37
C ASP A 206 -0.81 -19.16 7.72
N GLU A 207 -0.83 -19.27 6.41
CA GLU A 207 -0.01 -20.22 5.66
C GLU A 207 1.06 -19.54 4.81
N ASN A 208 2.25 -20.12 4.84
CA ASN A 208 3.35 -19.73 3.99
C ASN A 208 3.50 -20.72 2.83
N GLU A 209 3.43 -20.23 1.60
CA GLU A 209 3.51 -21.06 0.38
C GLU A 209 4.93 -21.18 -0.19
N VAL A 210 5.88 -20.40 0.34
CA VAL A 210 7.28 -20.52 -0.09
C VAL A 210 7.86 -21.84 0.39
N ARG A 211 8.35 -22.63 -0.56
CA ARG A 211 8.99 -23.91 -0.27
C ARG A 211 10.43 -23.69 0.23
N PRO A 212 10.82 -24.23 1.39
CA PRO A 212 12.19 -24.18 1.85
C PRO A 212 13.14 -24.84 0.85
N SER A 213 14.37 -24.35 0.77
CA SER A 213 15.45 -24.94 -0.01
C SER A 213 16.72 -24.94 0.82
N ASP A 214 17.51 -26.02 0.75
CA ASP A 214 18.80 -26.14 1.43
C ASP A 214 19.96 -25.52 0.62
N ARG A 215 19.68 -24.96 -0.55
CA ARG A 215 20.68 -24.29 -1.39
C ARG A 215 21.12 -22.98 -0.75
N PRO A 216 22.37 -22.54 -0.95
CA PRO A 216 22.80 -21.20 -0.63
C PRO A 216 21.86 -20.15 -1.26
N ARG A 217 21.55 -19.09 -0.51
CA ARG A 217 20.58 -18.06 -0.95
C ARG A 217 21.25 -16.71 -0.95
N VAL A 218 20.99 -15.96 -2.00
CA VAL A 218 21.40 -14.56 -2.11
C VAL A 218 20.16 -13.74 -2.39
N MET A 219 19.98 -12.64 -1.64
CA MET A 219 18.91 -11.68 -1.88
C MET A 219 19.45 -10.51 -2.69
N ILE A 220 18.87 -10.27 -3.86
CA ILE A 220 19.17 -9.09 -4.68
C ILE A 220 18.06 -8.08 -4.41
N LEU A 221 18.43 -6.89 -3.88
CA LEU A 221 17.50 -5.79 -3.70
C LEU A 221 17.45 -4.99 -4.99
N GLY A 222 16.40 -5.19 -5.77
CA GLY A 222 16.10 -4.39 -6.96
C GLY A 222 15.53 -3.02 -6.58
N SER A 223 15.62 -2.06 -7.48
CA SER A 223 14.97 -0.75 -7.31
C SER A 223 13.64 -0.71 -8.05
N GLY A 224 12.63 -0.11 -7.45
CA GLY A 224 11.36 0.14 -8.13
C GLY A 224 11.51 1.22 -9.22
N PRO A 225 10.76 1.14 -10.35
CA PRO A 225 10.84 2.06 -11.47
C PRO A 225 10.07 3.37 -11.23
N ASN A 226 10.01 3.87 -10.02
CA ASN A 226 9.15 5.00 -9.63
C ASN A 226 9.82 6.38 -9.79
N ARG A 227 11.03 6.43 -10.29
CA ARG A 227 11.80 7.68 -10.44
C ARG A 227 12.07 7.98 -11.89
N ILE A 228 12.03 9.27 -12.26
CA ILE A 228 12.48 9.71 -13.58
C ILE A 228 13.95 9.35 -13.76
N GLY A 229 14.29 8.74 -14.90
CA GLY A 229 15.64 8.32 -15.23
C GLY A 229 16.00 6.93 -14.69
N GLN A 230 15.10 6.24 -14.04
CA GLN A 230 15.23 4.81 -13.73
C GLN A 230 14.47 3.99 -14.77
N GLY A 231 15.09 2.95 -15.28
CA GLY A 231 14.52 2.12 -16.31
C GLY A 231 15.05 0.70 -16.27
N ILE A 232 15.02 0.05 -17.43
CA ILE A 232 15.38 -1.35 -17.61
C ILE A 232 16.82 -1.70 -17.22
N GLU A 233 17.72 -0.73 -17.12
CA GLU A 233 19.10 -0.93 -16.70
C GLU A 233 19.22 -1.53 -15.28
N PHE A 234 18.27 -1.26 -14.40
CA PHE A 234 18.24 -1.86 -13.07
C PHE A 234 17.86 -3.34 -13.13
N ASP A 235 16.87 -3.69 -13.95
CA ASP A 235 16.50 -5.07 -14.20
C ASP A 235 17.63 -5.84 -14.88
N TYR A 236 18.31 -5.20 -15.84
CA TYR A 236 19.49 -5.76 -16.50
C TYR A 236 20.58 -6.14 -15.49
N CYS A 237 20.93 -5.24 -14.58
CA CYS A 237 21.92 -5.52 -13.53
C CYS A 237 21.49 -6.67 -12.62
N CYS A 238 20.22 -6.71 -12.20
CA CYS A 238 19.70 -7.77 -11.35
C CYS A 238 19.71 -9.14 -12.06
N VAL A 239 19.38 -9.18 -13.34
CA VAL A 239 19.41 -10.41 -14.17
C VAL A 239 20.84 -10.91 -14.34
N HIS A 240 21.80 -10.03 -14.65
CA HIS A 240 23.22 -10.42 -14.76
C HIS A 240 23.80 -10.90 -13.44
N ALA A 241 23.47 -10.25 -12.32
CA ALA A 241 23.85 -10.73 -11.00
C ALA A 241 23.27 -12.12 -10.71
N SER A 242 22.01 -12.35 -11.09
CA SER A 242 21.37 -13.67 -10.96
C SER A 242 22.08 -14.75 -11.79
N PHE A 243 22.50 -14.42 -13.02
CA PHE A 243 23.26 -15.36 -13.85
C PHE A 243 24.62 -15.69 -13.22
N ALA A 244 25.36 -14.70 -12.78
CA ALA A 244 26.68 -14.89 -12.15
C ALA A 244 26.61 -15.67 -10.82
N LEU A 245 25.47 -15.66 -10.13
CA LEU A 245 25.24 -16.42 -8.91
C LEU A 245 24.81 -17.86 -9.17
N ARG A 246 24.27 -18.12 -10.34
CA ARG A 246 23.83 -19.46 -10.77
C ARG A 246 25.01 -20.31 -11.28
N ASP A 247 25.96 -19.69 -11.97
CA ASP A 247 27.17 -20.30 -12.53
C ASP A 247 28.24 -20.52 -11.44
#